data_69c4c3a9fcd3c46106cd1870a35d9b9e
#
_entry.id   69c4c3a9fcd3c46106cd1870a35d9b9e
#
_cell.length_a   1.000
_cell.length_b   1.000
_cell.length_c   1.000
_cell.angle_alpha   90.00
_cell.angle_beta   90.00
_cell.angle_gamma   90.00
#
_symmetry.space_group_name_H-M   'P 1'
#
loop_
_entity.id
_entity.type
_entity.pdbx_description
1 polymer ?
#
loop_
_entity_poly.entity_id
_entity_poly.type
_entity_poly.pdbx_seq_one_letter_code
_entity_poly.pdbx_strand_id
1 'polypeptide(L)'
;MISDKTNENTNIDTILEALGNESRRRILSLLSKKPCYVSEISYSLKMAPKTVIEHLEKLENAGLISSFEEGRRRYYYIAKTVRLEVLISPHRFKAYVSSMNDAEFNLDEVNSIINNIQNFRAKTMEEMCKMLEKVDEVQRYFSKIQNVIALRLNEMFEGLIDEIEKRIDDDVEKLVMLALTKGICRDIEIAESFGLSYREVSRALENLMRKGIVRKVVNKNGVIWKVSEN
;
A
#
# COMPACT_ATOMS: atom_id res chain seq x y z
N MET A 1 -24.23 -28.03 3.09
CA MET A 1 -24.24 -27.37 1.78
C MET A 1 -24.74 -25.94 1.98
N ILE A 2 -23.86 -25.02 2.25
CA ILE A 2 -24.16 -23.59 2.26
C ILE A 2 -23.22 -22.98 1.25
N SER A 3 -23.79 -22.63 0.10
CA SER A 3 -23.09 -21.97 -0.98
C SER A 3 -22.89 -20.50 -0.60
N ASP A 4 -21.67 -20.15 -0.18
CA ASP A 4 -21.23 -18.76 -0.11
C ASP A 4 -20.99 -18.25 -1.53
N LYS A 5 -21.99 -17.57 -2.06
CA LYS A 5 -21.86 -16.73 -3.25
C LYS A 5 -21.29 -15.40 -2.83
N THR A 6 -19.97 -15.27 -2.80
CA THR A 6 -19.29 -13.99 -2.89
C THR A 6 -18.36 -14.04 -4.08
N ASN A 7 -18.72 -13.31 -5.11
CA ASN A 7 -18.02 -13.10 -6.35
C ASN A 7 -16.67 -12.41 -6.12
N GLU A 8 -15.73 -12.78 -6.96
CA GLU A 8 -14.34 -12.43 -7.17
C GLU A 8 -13.35 -13.31 -6.41
N ASN A 9 -13.23 -14.56 -6.88
CA ASN A 9 -12.11 -15.44 -6.61
C ASN A 9 -10.82 -14.87 -7.25
N THR A 10 -10.27 -13.85 -6.61
CA THR A 10 -8.84 -13.58 -6.80
C THR A 10 -8.14 -14.75 -6.14
N ASN A 11 -7.66 -15.69 -6.95
CA ASN A 11 -7.04 -16.93 -6.47
C ASN A 11 -5.86 -16.56 -5.56
N ILE A 12 -5.95 -16.87 -4.28
CA ILE A 12 -4.93 -16.55 -3.28
C ILE A 12 -3.55 -17.10 -3.67
N ASP A 13 -3.53 -18.27 -4.29
CA ASP A 13 -2.30 -18.91 -4.75
C ASP A 13 -1.63 -18.11 -5.87
N THR A 14 -2.42 -17.53 -6.78
CA THR A 14 -1.93 -16.65 -7.84
C THR A 14 -1.30 -15.37 -7.28
N ILE A 15 -1.92 -14.79 -6.24
CA ILE A 15 -1.36 -13.62 -5.55
C ILE A 15 -0.08 -13.99 -4.81
N LEU A 16 -0.08 -15.09 -4.07
CA LEU A 16 1.11 -15.57 -3.36
C LEU A 16 2.26 -15.86 -4.33
N GLU A 17 1.98 -16.53 -5.47
CA GLU A 17 2.97 -16.74 -6.51
C GLU A 17 3.48 -15.40 -7.07
N ALA A 18 2.59 -14.46 -7.39
CA ALA A 18 2.95 -13.16 -7.91
C ALA A 18 3.85 -12.40 -6.91
N LEU A 19 3.52 -12.40 -5.63
CA LEU A 19 4.27 -11.73 -4.58
C LEU A 19 5.53 -12.48 -4.11
N GLY A 20 5.66 -13.77 -4.40
CA GLY A 20 6.82 -14.59 -4.05
C GLY A 20 8.14 -14.17 -4.72
N ASN A 21 8.08 -13.40 -5.80
CA ASN A 21 9.26 -12.94 -6.54
C ASN A 21 9.66 -11.51 -6.14
N GLU A 22 10.93 -11.28 -5.83
CA GLU A 22 11.45 -9.99 -5.41
C GLU A 22 11.31 -8.90 -6.48
N SER A 23 11.61 -9.22 -7.74
CA SER A 23 11.50 -8.26 -8.84
C SER A 23 10.06 -7.76 -9.03
N ARG A 24 9.07 -8.63 -8.88
CA ARG A 24 7.66 -8.23 -8.96
C ARG A 24 7.26 -7.33 -7.79
N ARG A 25 7.73 -7.62 -6.57
CA ARG A 25 7.51 -6.70 -5.42
C ARG A 25 8.16 -5.34 -5.63
N ARG A 26 9.36 -5.28 -6.24
CA ARG A 26 10.02 -4.01 -6.59
C ARG A 26 9.26 -3.25 -7.67
N ILE A 27 8.68 -3.93 -8.65
CA ILE A 27 7.80 -3.31 -9.66
C ILE A 27 6.56 -2.71 -8.98
N LEU A 28 5.87 -3.47 -8.11
CA LEU A 28 4.73 -2.95 -7.35
C LEU A 28 5.10 -1.75 -6.48
N SER A 29 6.26 -1.77 -5.83
CA SER A 29 6.77 -0.62 -5.06
C SER A 29 7.04 0.61 -5.93
N LEU A 30 7.44 0.43 -7.18
CA LEU A 30 7.60 1.54 -8.12
C LEU A 30 6.24 2.07 -8.59
N LEU A 31 5.32 1.17 -8.97
CA LEU A 31 3.97 1.53 -9.43
C LEU A 31 3.10 2.15 -8.31
N SER A 32 3.40 1.91 -7.03
CA SER A 32 2.71 2.57 -5.91
C SER A 32 3.02 4.07 -5.79
N LYS A 33 4.01 4.56 -6.52
CA LYS A 33 4.37 5.98 -6.54
C LYS A 33 3.69 6.74 -7.67
N LYS A 34 3.67 6.14 -8.86
CA LYS A 34 3.03 6.67 -10.08
C LYS A 34 2.89 5.57 -11.13
N PRO A 35 1.97 5.72 -12.10
CA PRO A 35 1.95 4.88 -13.30
C PRO A 35 3.29 4.97 -14.04
N CYS A 36 3.77 3.82 -14.56
CA CYS A 36 5.05 3.74 -15.27
C CYS A 36 4.92 2.88 -16.54
N TYR A 37 5.69 3.20 -17.58
CA TYR A 37 5.81 2.37 -18.79
C TYR A 37 7.07 1.50 -18.73
N VAL A 38 7.15 0.48 -19.58
CA VAL A 38 8.18 -0.59 -19.53
C VAL A 38 9.62 -0.05 -19.44
N SER A 39 9.97 0.97 -20.24
CA SER A 39 11.35 1.48 -20.23
C SER A 39 11.68 2.28 -18.96
N GLU A 40 10.72 2.95 -18.32
CA GLU A 40 10.94 3.56 -16.99
C GLU A 40 11.22 2.50 -15.93
N ILE A 41 10.42 1.43 -15.91
CA ILE A 41 10.61 0.31 -14.97
C ILE A 41 11.97 -0.35 -15.22
N SER A 42 12.28 -0.64 -16.49
CA SER A 42 13.55 -1.22 -16.91
C SER A 42 14.76 -0.39 -16.44
N TYR A 43 14.71 0.92 -16.64
CA TYR A 43 15.76 1.83 -16.20
C TYR A 43 15.88 1.90 -14.68
N SER A 44 14.77 2.11 -13.99
CA SER A 44 14.74 2.27 -12.53
C SER A 44 15.17 1.02 -11.77
N LEU A 45 14.81 -0.16 -12.28
CA LEU A 45 15.12 -1.43 -11.62
C LEU A 45 16.36 -2.14 -12.21
N LYS A 46 16.99 -1.55 -13.25
CA LYS A 46 18.14 -2.11 -13.97
C LYS A 46 17.85 -3.53 -14.48
N MET A 47 16.69 -3.71 -15.09
CA MET A 47 16.21 -4.99 -15.64
C MET A 47 16.05 -4.90 -17.15
N ALA A 48 16.25 -6.03 -17.86
CA ALA A 48 15.99 -6.10 -19.29
C ALA A 48 14.50 -5.84 -19.59
N PRO A 49 14.13 -5.06 -20.64
CA PRO A 49 12.73 -4.77 -20.96
C PRO A 49 11.86 -6.02 -21.15
N LYS A 50 12.40 -7.07 -21.76
CA LYS A 50 11.69 -8.35 -21.93
C LYS A 50 11.30 -8.97 -20.58
N THR A 51 12.23 -8.98 -19.63
CA THR A 51 11.99 -9.52 -18.27
C THR A 51 10.96 -8.68 -17.51
N VAL A 52 10.97 -7.35 -17.71
CA VAL A 52 9.95 -6.46 -17.12
C VAL A 52 8.57 -6.83 -17.67
N ILE A 53 8.43 -7.04 -18.98
CA ILE A 53 7.15 -7.44 -19.59
C ILE A 53 6.63 -8.76 -18.99
N GLU A 54 7.48 -9.77 -18.88
CA GLU A 54 7.12 -11.06 -18.28
C GLU A 54 6.65 -10.93 -16.81
N HIS A 55 7.25 -10.02 -16.05
CA HIS A 55 6.82 -9.74 -14.69
C HIS A 55 5.50 -8.96 -14.64
N LEU A 56 5.31 -7.99 -15.53
CA LEU A 56 4.07 -7.21 -15.63
C LEU A 56 2.88 -8.10 -16.02
N GLU A 57 3.06 -9.01 -17.00
CA GLU A 57 2.03 -9.98 -17.38
C GLU A 57 1.59 -10.85 -16.20
N LYS A 58 2.54 -11.34 -15.40
CA LYS A 58 2.22 -12.12 -14.19
C LYS A 58 1.47 -11.31 -13.14
N LEU A 59 1.81 -10.06 -12.95
CA LEU A 59 1.12 -9.16 -12.02
C LEU A 59 -0.27 -8.78 -12.53
N GLU A 60 -0.43 -8.56 -13.83
CA GLU A 60 -1.71 -8.26 -14.48
C GLU A 60 -2.66 -9.47 -14.43
N ASN A 61 -2.14 -10.68 -14.70
CA ASN A 61 -2.89 -11.94 -14.57
C ASN A 61 -3.32 -12.23 -13.12
N ALA A 62 -2.55 -11.79 -12.13
CA ALA A 62 -2.93 -11.86 -10.72
C ALA A 62 -3.94 -10.77 -10.30
N GLY A 63 -4.32 -9.86 -11.21
CA GLY A 63 -5.24 -8.77 -10.94
C GLY A 63 -4.70 -7.72 -9.97
N LEU A 64 -3.37 -7.62 -9.82
CA LEU A 64 -2.71 -6.65 -8.94
C LEU A 64 -2.45 -5.31 -9.64
N ILE A 65 -2.24 -5.34 -10.95
CA ILE A 65 -2.03 -4.17 -11.79
C ILE A 65 -2.97 -4.18 -12.98
N SER A 66 -3.16 -3.02 -13.57
CA SER A 66 -3.82 -2.82 -14.86
C SER A 66 -2.98 -1.88 -15.73
N SER A 67 -3.40 -1.70 -16.97
CA SER A 67 -2.71 -0.84 -17.91
C SER A 67 -3.68 0.03 -18.71
N PHE A 68 -3.18 1.19 -19.17
CA PHE A 68 -3.86 2.05 -20.11
C PHE A 68 -2.87 2.56 -21.16
N GLU A 69 -3.38 2.99 -22.31
CA GLU A 69 -2.57 3.56 -23.37
C GLU A 69 -2.70 5.09 -23.37
N GLU A 70 -1.57 5.77 -23.39
CA GLU A 70 -1.50 7.22 -23.55
C GLU A 70 -0.45 7.56 -24.62
N GLY A 71 -0.89 8.13 -25.72
CA GLY A 71 -0.09 8.36 -26.91
C GLY A 71 0.42 7.06 -27.54
N ARG A 72 1.74 6.85 -27.55
CA ARG A 72 2.38 5.64 -28.08
C ARG A 72 2.94 4.72 -26.97
N ARG A 73 2.53 4.93 -25.74
CA ARG A 73 3.06 4.22 -24.56
C ARG A 73 1.95 3.54 -23.80
N ARG A 74 2.23 2.34 -23.29
CA ARG A 74 1.39 1.61 -22.37
C ARG A 74 1.91 1.82 -20.95
N TYR A 75 1.08 2.43 -20.11
CA TYR A 75 1.34 2.68 -18.69
C TYR A 75 0.70 1.61 -17.83
N TYR A 76 1.40 1.18 -16.81
CA TYR A 76 0.94 0.21 -15.83
C TYR A 76 0.73 0.91 -14.49
N TYR A 77 -0.31 0.52 -13.75
CA TYR A 77 -0.65 1.07 -12.45
C TYR A 77 -1.28 0.00 -11.55
N ILE A 78 -1.32 0.23 -10.22
CA ILE A 78 -1.95 -0.68 -9.26
C ILE A 78 -3.48 -0.60 -9.42
N ALA A 79 -4.11 -1.73 -9.79
CA ALA A 79 -5.52 -1.80 -10.17
C ALA A 79 -6.47 -1.63 -8.99
N LYS A 80 -6.09 -2.18 -7.83
CA LYS A 80 -6.93 -2.19 -6.62
C LYS A 80 -6.08 -2.34 -5.36
N THR A 81 -6.61 -1.91 -4.22
CA THR A 81 -6.01 -2.21 -2.93
C THR A 81 -6.31 -3.64 -2.53
N VAL A 82 -5.27 -4.42 -2.30
CA VAL A 82 -5.35 -5.82 -1.87
C VAL A 82 -4.58 -5.97 -0.57
N ARG A 83 -5.21 -6.59 0.42
CA ARG A 83 -4.57 -7.01 1.64
C ARG A 83 -4.39 -8.51 1.64
N LEU A 84 -3.16 -8.95 1.75
CA LEU A 84 -2.79 -10.35 1.97
C LEU A 84 -2.32 -10.54 3.41
N GLU A 85 -2.89 -11.48 4.12
CA GLU A 85 -2.48 -11.88 5.45
C GLU A 85 -2.16 -13.36 5.47
N VAL A 86 -0.96 -13.73 5.94
CA VAL A 86 -0.51 -15.11 6.05
C VAL A 86 -0.12 -15.39 7.49
N LEU A 87 -0.77 -16.36 8.11
CA LEU A 87 -0.45 -16.85 9.43
C LEU A 87 0.16 -18.25 9.33
N ILE A 88 1.38 -18.39 9.85
CA ILE A 88 2.10 -19.67 9.88
C ILE A 88 2.46 -19.97 11.33
N SER A 89 2.02 -21.10 11.83
CA SER A 89 2.38 -21.60 13.16
C SER A 89 2.49 -23.12 13.15
N PRO A 90 3.07 -23.78 14.18
CA PRO A 90 3.22 -25.24 14.20
C PRO A 90 1.95 -26.06 13.96
N HIS A 91 0.78 -25.48 14.27
CA HIS A 91 -0.50 -26.18 14.19
C HIS A 91 -1.51 -25.48 13.26
N ARG A 92 -1.09 -24.41 12.54
CA ARG A 92 -2.02 -23.61 11.78
C ARG A 92 -1.32 -22.92 10.60
N PHE A 93 -1.88 -23.13 9.42
CA PHE A 93 -1.57 -22.33 8.24
C PHE A 93 -2.86 -21.73 7.71
N LYS A 94 -2.93 -20.42 7.65
CA LYS A 94 -4.07 -19.70 7.06
C LYS A 94 -3.55 -18.55 6.20
N ALA A 95 -4.15 -18.38 5.04
CA ALA A 95 -3.90 -17.25 4.16
C ALA A 95 -5.23 -16.62 3.74
N TYR A 96 -5.34 -15.31 3.82
CA TYR A 96 -6.54 -14.55 3.49
C TYR A 96 -6.18 -13.44 2.52
N VAL A 97 -7.04 -13.29 1.51
CA VAL A 97 -7.05 -12.09 0.68
C VAL A 97 -8.36 -11.38 0.93
N SER A 98 -8.30 -10.12 1.29
CA SER A 98 -9.49 -9.27 1.40
C SER A 98 -9.37 -8.10 0.43
N SER A 99 -10.42 -7.92 -0.38
CA SER A 99 -10.70 -6.65 -1.04
C SER A 99 -11.37 -5.73 -0.03
N MET A 100 -11.12 -4.44 -0.13
CA MET A 100 -11.70 -3.48 0.79
C MET A 100 -13.17 -3.27 0.47
N ASN A 101 -14.03 -3.68 1.40
CA ASN A 101 -15.45 -3.33 1.41
C ASN A 101 -15.76 -2.67 2.75
N ASP A 102 -16.65 -1.68 2.74
CA ASP A 102 -17.18 -1.04 3.94
C ASP A 102 -17.76 -2.12 4.87
N ALA A 103 -17.23 -2.20 6.08
CA ALA A 103 -17.72 -3.12 7.09
C ALA A 103 -18.06 -2.33 8.35
N GLU A 104 -19.32 -2.40 8.74
CA GLU A 104 -19.74 -2.01 10.10
C GLU A 104 -19.12 -2.98 11.11
N PHE A 105 -18.60 -2.45 12.20
CA PHE A 105 -18.08 -3.25 13.31
C PHE A 105 -18.52 -2.67 14.66
N ASN A 106 -18.75 -3.56 15.62
CA ASN A 106 -19.13 -3.20 16.98
C ASN A 106 -17.95 -3.42 17.93
N LEU A 107 -17.40 -2.35 18.47
CA LEU A 107 -16.24 -2.38 19.38
C LEU A 107 -16.59 -3.07 20.73
N ASP A 108 -17.82 -2.94 21.22
CA ASP A 108 -18.22 -3.54 22.51
C ASP A 108 -18.24 -5.06 22.41
N GLU A 109 -18.69 -5.59 21.27
CA GLU A 109 -18.67 -7.02 20.98
C GLU A 109 -17.23 -7.56 20.92
N VAL A 110 -16.34 -6.87 20.24
CA VAL A 110 -14.92 -7.24 20.16
C VAL A 110 -14.27 -7.24 21.55
N ASN A 111 -14.50 -6.22 22.36
CA ASN A 111 -13.97 -6.14 23.73
C ASN A 111 -14.50 -7.27 24.62
N SER A 112 -15.78 -7.59 24.50
CA SER A 112 -16.39 -8.72 25.23
C SER A 112 -15.71 -10.05 24.88
N ILE A 113 -15.48 -10.30 23.59
CA ILE A 113 -14.83 -11.53 23.14
C ILE A 113 -13.35 -11.59 23.59
N ILE A 114 -12.60 -10.46 23.52
CA ILE A 114 -11.22 -10.40 24.00
C ILE A 114 -11.13 -10.71 25.49
N ASN A 115 -12.01 -10.15 26.32
CA ASN A 115 -12.07 -10.42 27.75
C ASN A 115 -12.36 -11.90 28.04
N ASN A 116 -13.24 -12.49 27.26
CA ASN A 116 -13.55 -13.92 27.37
C ASN A 116 -12.36 -14.79 27.01
N ILE A 117 -11.57 -14.44 25.98
CA ILE A 117 -10.36 -15.15 25.58
C ILE A 117 -9.29 -15.07 26.67
N GLN A 118 -9.06 -13.89 27.26
CA GLN A 118 -8.03 -13.68 28.28
C GLN A 118 -8.30 -14.46 29.57
N ASN A 119 -9.57 -14.63 29.93
CA ASN A 119 -10.00 -15.29 31.16
C ASN A 119 -10.37 -16.77 30.97
N PHE A 120 -10.18 -17.31 29.75
CA PHE A 120 -10.60 -18.64 29.41
C PHE A 120 -9.70 -19.73 30.02
N ARG A 121 -10.35 -20.67 30.72
CA ARG A 121 -9.73 -21.90 31.21
C ARG A 121 -10.57 -23.08 30.78
N ALA A 122 -10.18 -23.71 29.68
CA ALA A 122 -10.87 -24.90 29.21
C ALA A 122 -10.67 -26.10 30.15
N LYS A 123 -11.75 -26.76 30.44
CA LYS A 123 -11.77 -28.03 31.17
C LYS A 123 -12.10 -29.22 30.26
N THR A 124 -12.75 -28.94 29.13
CA THR A 124 -13.17 -29.96 28.18
C THR A 124 -12.70 -29.65 26.75
N MET A 125 -12.59 -30.66 25.90
CA MET A 125 -12.27 -30.51 24.50
C MET A 125 -13.30 -29.65 23.75
N GLU A 126 -14.58 -29.81 24.09
CA GLU A 126 -15.67 -29.02 23.50
C GLU A 126 -15.53 -27.53 23.80
N GLU A 127 -15.18 -27.17 25.05
CA GLU A 127 -14.89 -25.78 25.41
C GLU A 127 -13.71 -25.22 24.65
N MET A 128 -12.64 -26.03 24.43
CA MET A 128 -11.50 -25.63 23.61
C MET A 128 -11.88 -25.33 22.15
N CYS A 129 -12.70 -26.21 21.54
CA CYS A 129 -13.18 -26.00 20.18
C CYS A 129 -13.99 -24.71 20.03
N LYS A 130 -14.96 -24.47 20.94
CA LYS A 130 -15.76 -23.25 20.97
C LYS A 130 -14.91 -22.00 21.15
N MET A 131 -13.82 -22.09 21.93
CA MET A 131 -12.92 -20.95 22.09
C MET A 131 -12.08 -20.69 20.85
N LEU A 132 -11.60 -21.72 20.14
CA LEU A 132 -10.89 -21.56 18.87
C LEU A 132 -11.77 -20.86 17.82
N GLU A 133 -13.07 -21.17 17.75
CA GLU A 133 -14.02 -20.48 16.87
C GLU A 133 -14.15 -18.99 17.22
N LYS A 134 -14.24 -18.67 18.53
CA LYS A 134 -14.27 -17.26 18.99
C LYS A 134 -12.98 -16.50 18.68
N VAL A 135 -11.83 -17.14 18.83
CA VAL A 135 -10.54 -16.54 18.45
C VAL A 135 -10.50 -16.24 16.95
N ASP A 136 -10.99 -17.16 16.12
CA ASP A 136 -11.08 -16.93 14.66
C ASP A 136 -12.05 -15.79 14.31
N GLU A 137 -13.12 -15.63 15.06
CA GLU A 137 -14.05 -14.52 14.90
C GLU A 137 -13.39 -13.18 15.21
N VAL A 138 -12.68 -13.07 16.33
CA VAL A 138 -11.91 -11.87 16.67
C VAL A 138 -10.88 -11.53 15.62
N GLN A 139 -10.15 -12.51 15.08
CA GLN A 139 -9.21 -12.28 13.98
C GLN A 139 -9.91 -11.68 12.75
N ARG A 140 -11.09 -12.17 12.38
CA ARG A 140 -11.89 -11.59 11.29
C ARG A 140 -12.29 -10.14 11.58
N TYR A 141 -12.68 -9.82 12.81
CA TYR A 141 -12.98 -8.44 13.21
C TYR A 141 -11.75 -7.52 13.08
N PHE A 142 -10.60 -7.95 13.55
CA PHE A 142 -9.37 -7.17 13.39
C PHE A 142 -9.01 -6.94 11.93
N SER A 143 -9.16 -7.95 11.07
CA SER A 143 -8.96 -7.80 9.63
C SER A 143 -9.90 -6.77 9.01
N LYS A 144 -11.19 -6.76 9.42
CA LYS A 144 -12.15 -5.73 8.97
C LYS A 144 -11.73 -4.31 9.42
N ILE A 145 -11.37 -4.12 10.69
CA ILE A 145 -10.90 -2.82 11.21
C ILE A 145 -9.69 -2.33 10.41
N GLN A 146 -8.72 -3.20 10.17
CA GLN A 146 -7.54 -2.84 9.39
C GLN A 146 -7.86 -2.48 7.94
N ASN A 147 -8.89 -3.12 7.34
CA ASN A 147 -9.37 -2.76 6.00
C ASN A 147 -9.99 -1.35 5.99
N VAL A 148 -10.83 -1.03 6.99
CA VAL A 148 -11.41 0.31 7.12
C VAL A 148 -10.32 1.38 7.28
N ILE A 149 -9.32 1.11 8.12
CA ILE A 149 -8.19 2.04 8.30
C ILE A 149 -7.44 2.24 6.98
N ALA A 150 -7.16 1.17 6.24
CA ALA A 150 -6.45 1.26 4.98
C ALA A 150 -7.27 1.97 3.89
N LEU A 151 -8.61 1.77 3.88
CA LEU A 151 -9.51 2.51 2.99
C LEU A 151 -9.45 4.02 3.28
N ARG A 152 -9.60 4.39 4.55
CA ARG A 152 -9.52 5.81 4.97
C ARG A 152 -8.17 6.45 4.65
N LEU A 153 -7.08 5.71 4.83
CA LEU A 153 -5.75 6.19 4.45
C LEU A 153 -5.67 6.45 2.93
N ASN A 154 -6.22 5.57 2.10
CA ASN A 154 -6.25 5.79 0.65
C ASN A 154 -7.09 7.02 0.28
N GLU A 155 -8.29 7.16 0.83
CA GLU A 155 -9.13 8.35 0.62
C GLU A 155 -8.40 9.65 1.01
N MET A 156 -7.68 9.63 2.15
CA MET A 156 -6.87 10.78 2.57
C MET A 156 -5.73 11.07 1.60
N PHE A 157 -5.06 10.04 1.07
CA PHE A 157 -4.01 10.22 0.06
C PHE A 157 -4.55 10.74 -1.26
N GLU A 158 -5.70 10.25 -1.72
CA GLU A 158 -6.37 10.76 -2.93
C GLU A 158 -6.74 12.23 -2.76
N GLY A 159 -7.41 12.59 -1.66
CA GLY A 159 -7.73 13.99 -1.36
C GLY A 159 -6.50 14.88 -1.26
N LEU A 160 -5.39 14.36 -0.76
CA LEU A 160 -4.13 15.09 -0.69
C LEU A 160 -3.50 15.29 -2.08
N ILE A 161 -3.55 14.28 -2.95
CA ILE A 161 -3.09 14.39 -4.35
C ILE A 161 -3.90 15.45 -5.08
N ASP A 162 -5.22 15.41 -4.96
CA ASP A 162 -6.12 16.41 -5.55
C ASP A 162 -5.80 17.83 -5.09
N GLU A 163 -5.47 18.00 -3.80
CA GLU A 163 -5.11 19.31 -3.24
C GLU A 163 -3.73 19.78 -3.74
N ILE A 164 -2.78 18.87 -3.91
CA ILE A 164 -1.47 19.16 -4.52
C ILE A 164 -1.65 19.58 -5.97
N GLU A 165 -2.47 18.87 -6.75
CA GLU A 165 -2.72 19.18 -8.16
C GLU A 165 -3.37 20.55 -8.37
N LYS A 166 -4.27 20.96 -7.46
CA LYS A 166 -4.92 22.27 -7.51
C LYS A 166 -3.99 23.44 -7.19
N ARG A 167 -2.96 23.21 -6.34
CA ARG A 167 -2.08 24.29 -5.84
C ARG A 167 -0.74 24.37 -6.52
N ILE A 168 -0.32 23.31 -7.18
CA ILE A 168 1.02 23.18 -7.73
C ILE A 168 0.92 22.76 -9.20
N ASP A 169 1.46 23.59 -10.10
CA ASP A 169 1.44 23.30 -11.53
C ASP A 169 2.68 22.50 -12.00
N ASP A 170 3.83 22.68 -11.33
CA ASP A 170 5.09 22.04 -11.72
C ASP A 170 5.14 20.58 -11.28
N ASP A 171 5.36 19.65 -12.21
CA ASP A 171 5.34 18.22 -11.98
C ASP A 171 6.42 17.74 -11.00
N VAL A 172 7.61 18.39 -11.00
CA VAL A 172 8.67 18.06 -10.04
C VAL A 172 8.29 18.51 -8.64
N GLU A 173 7.67 19.69 -8.50
CA GLU A 173 7.16 20.17 -7.21
C GLU A 173 6.06 19.24 -6.67
N LYS A 174 5.14 18.72 -7.53
CA LYS A 174 4.13 17.73 -7.14
C LYS A 174 4.78 16.45 -6.61
N LEU A 175 5.79 15.92 -7.31
CA LEU A 175 6.51 14.72 -6.88
C LEU A 175 7.25 14.94 -5.55
N VAL A 176 7.85 16.10 -5.35
CA VAL A 176 8.49 16.48 -4.09
C VAL A 176 7.47 16.56 -2.96
N MET A 177 6.31 17.18 -3.19
CA MET A 177 5.23 17.21 -2.19
C MET A 177 4.76 15.80 -1.85
N LEU A 178 4.53 14.95 -2.83
CA LEU A 178 4.15 13.54 -2.61
C LEU A 178 5.22 12.78 -1.81
N ALA A 179 6.51 13.06 -2.01
CA ALA A 179 7.57 12.47 -1.20
C ALA A 179 7.49 12.91 0.26
N LEU A 180 7.31 14.21 0.50
CA LEU A 180 7.21 14.77 1.85
C LEU A 180 6.02 14.21 2.63
N THR A 181 4.88 14.00 1.98
CA THR A 181 3.69 13.41 2.60
C THR A 181 3.87 11.93 2.96
N LYS A 182 4.75 11.23 2.24
CA LYS A 182 5.15 9.85 2.56
C LYS A 182 6.28 9.77 3.61
N GLY A 183 6.67 10.90 4.20
CA GLY A 183 7.72 10.97 5.21
C GLY A 183 9.15 10.96 4.65
N ILE A 184 9.33 11.04 3.33
CA ILE A 184 10.65 11.16 2.70
C ILE A 184 11.05 12.64 2.75
N CYS A 185 11.87 12.99 3.74
CA CYS A 185 12.10 14.39 4.11
C CYS A 185 13.46 14.95 3.68
N ARG A 186 14.35 14.13 3.10
CA ARG A 186 15.68 14.56 2.64
C ARG A 186 15.72 14.67 1.13
N ASP A 187 16.36 15.71 0.63
CA ASP A 187 16.53 15.98 -0.79
C ASP A 187 17.15 14.81 -1.57
N ILE A 188 18.18 14.17 -1.02
CA ILE A 188 18.83 12.99 -1.61
C ILE A 188 17.84 11.80 -1.70
N GLU A 189 17.11 11.51 -0.62
CA GLU A 189 16.13 10.42 -0.56
C GLU A 189 14.97 10.66 -1.54
N ILE A 190 14.54 11.91 -1.69
CA ILE A 190 13.51 12.32 -2.67
C ILE A 190 14.03 12.08 -4.09
N ALA A 191 15.27 12.53 -4.40
CA ALA A 191 15.87 12.35 -5.70
C ALA A 191 15.97 10.87 -6.10
N GLU A 192 16.48 10.03 -5.22
CA GLU A 192 16.59 8.57 -5.42
C GLU A 192 15.24 7.90 -5.57
N SER A 193 14.25 8.29 -4.75
CA SER A 193 12.93 7.66 -4.73
C SER A 193 12.13 7.88 -6.01
N PHE A 194 12.32 9.01 -6.69
CA PHE A 194 11.56 9.38 -7.88
C PHE A 194 12.42 9.45 -9.16
N GLY A 195 13.70 9.08 -9.09
CA GLY A 195 14.61 9.11 -10.23
C GLY A 195 14.88 10.53 -10.76
N LEU A 196 14.81 11.53 -9.87
CA LEU A 196 15.06 12.93 -10.17
C LEU A 196 16.54 13.29 -9.93
N SER A 197 17.06 14.31 -10.62
CA SER A 197 18.36 14.84 -10.27
C SER A 197 18.28 15.65 -8.96
N TYR A 198 19.36 15.65 -8.19
CA TYR A 198 19.46 16.47 -6.98
C TYR A 198 19.17 17.96 -7.24
N ARG A 199 19.59 18.47 -8.42
CA ARG A 199 19.37 19.88 -8.81
C ARG A 199 17.88 20.19 -9.01
N GLU A 200 17.12 19.26 -9.62
CA GLU A 200 15.68 19.42 -9.82
C GLU A 200 14.95 19.42 -8.48
N VAL A 201 15.27 18.48 -7.59
CA VAL A 201 14.68 18.40 -6.25
C VAL A 201 14.99 19.64 -5.42
N SER A 202 16.25 20.08 -5.40
CA SER A 202 16.67 21.29 -4.65
C SER A 202 15.93 22.52 -5.15
N ARG A 203 15.81 22.71 -6.47
CA ARG A 203 15.07 23.81 -7.08
C ARG A 203 13.58 23.79 -6.71
N ALA A 204 12.95 22.62 -6.77
CA ALA A 204 11.55 22.46 -6.42
C ALA A 204 11.30 22.77 -4.94
N LEU A 205 12.15 22.27 -4.03
CA LEU A 205 12.07 22.57 -2.59
C LEU A 205 12.23 24.05 -2.28
N GLU A 206 13.15 24.75 -2.96
CA GLU A 206 13.33 26.19 -2.81
C GLU A 206 12.10 26.96 -3.31
N ASN A 207 11.51 26.56 -4.44
CA ASN A 207 10.31 27.19 -4.96
C ASN A 207 9.13 26.99 -4.02
N LEU A 208 8.91 25.76 -3.53
CA LEU A 208 7.86 25.45 -2.56
C LEU A 208 8.04 26.21 -1.25
N MET A 209 9.29 26.41 -0.82
CA MET A 209 9.59 27.23 0.36
C MET A 209 9.25 28.72 0.13
N ARG A 210 9.56 29.26 -1.07
CA ARG A 210 9.16 30.65 -1.43
C ARG A 210 7.64 30.83 -1.49
N LYS A 211 6.89 29.78 -1.88
CA LYS A 211 5.42 29.74 -1.86
C LYS A 211 4.86 29.55 -0.44
N GLY A 212 5.72 29.34 0.57
CA GLY A 212 5.30 29.09 1.96
C GLY A 212 4.72 27.68 2.22
N ILE A 213 4.79 26.79 1.22
CA ILE A 213 4.19 25.45 1.30
C ILE A 213 5.07 24.50 2.12
N VAL A 214 6.39 24.65 2.05
CA VAL A 214 7.36 23.83 2.80
C VAL A 214 8.31 24.69 3.60
N ARG A 215 8.85 24.12 4.67
CA ARG A 215 9.88 24.73 5.52
C ARG A 215 11.09 23.82 5.67
N LYS A 216 12.25 24.42 5.77
CA LYS A 216 13.51 23.76 6.05
C LYS A 216 13.71 23.65 7.56
N VAL A 217 13.98 22.47 8.06
CA VAL A 217 14.26 22.20 9.48
C VAL A 217 15.65 21.59 9.61
N VAL A 218 16.49 22.21 10.43
CA VAL A 218 17.83 21.71 10.74
C VAL A 218 17.79 20.98 12.07
N ASN A 219 18.18 19.72 12.09
CA ASN A 219 18.30 18.93 13.30
C ASN A 219 19.69 18.31 13.42
N LYS A 220 19.96 17.55 14.48
CA LYS A 220 21.27 16.92 14.73
C LYS A 220 21.73 15.97 13.62
N ASN A 221 20.79 15.45 12.82
CA ASN A 221 21.02 14.48 11.73
C ASN A 221 21.05 15.13 10.34
N GLY A 222 21.08 16.48 10.27
CA GLY A 222 21.14 17.23 9.02
C GLY A 222 19.88 18.02 8.72
N VAL A 223 19.73 18.37 7.44
CA VAL A 223 18.59 19.14 6.94
C VAL A 223 17.46 18.19 6.54
N ILE A 224 16.25 18.52 6.99
CA ILE A 224 15.01 17.87 6.57
C ILE A 224 13.99 18.93 6.13
N TRP A 225 13.13 18.54 5.23
CA TRP A 225 12.04 19.37 4.73
C TRP A 225 10.71 18.90 5.29
N LYS A 226 9.84 19.83 5.64
CA LYS A 226 8.50 19.55 6.15
C LYS A 226 7.49 20.47 5.49
N VAL A 227 6.26 19.99 5.37
CA VAL A 227 5.12 20.82 4.98
C VAL A 227 4.92 21.90 6.04
N SER A 228 4.65 23.13 5.62
CA SER A 228 4.37 24.24 6.54
C SER A 228 3.00 24.04 7.20
N GLU A 229 2.92 24.28 8.47
CA GLU A 229 1.66 24.40 9.22
C GLU A 229 1.17 25.84 9.02
N ASN A 230 0.06 26.01 8.33
CA ASN A 230 -0.66 27.30 8.25
C ASN A 230 -1.67 27.38 9.37
#